data_2a87c3a8358a1305d33f53361c4cca24
#
_entry.id   2a87c3a8358a1305d33f53361c4cca24
#
_cell.length_a   1.000
_cell.length_b   1.000
_cell.length_c   1.000
_cell.angle_alpha   90.00
_cell.angle_beta   90.00
_cell.angle_gamma   90.00
#
_symmetry.space_group_name_H-M   'P 1'
#
loop_
_entity.id
_entity.type
_entity.pdbx_description
1 polymer ?
#
loop_
_entity_poly.entity_id
_entity_poly.type
_entity_poly.pdbx_seq_one_letter_code
_entity_poly.pdbx_strand_id
1 'polypeptide(L)'
;MSVVDRLKRPTSDQEEYLYLSSQSLGEDLDYIKTNRVENLMLIPNSDGFHLDNIDFLQEIPFVKRLQMGSCSQVKHYEGLASLENLELLSFSSNEKTSVDLSQLQNLSHLDFSYSKQIKGLDQLSNLTSIGVGNGTDEYFRIEVFRNYSKLSRLVIGRSILNQGLAFLKANSSLENLDFTHMKRGFDLEGIQYLRDSLKRLRIMSSKKVDNIQLISELHNLEWLILSDSVPLESSRVLESLRNLEALTLRGSSCFIDGDLRALEKRRESIKYYNIAYKSHYVYK
;
A
#
# COMPACT_ATOMS: atom_id res chain seq x y z
N MET A 1 32.14 6.87 3.44
CA MET A 1 31.23 7.39 2.38
C MET A 1 30.81 8.78 2.84
N SER A 2 30.95 9.82 2.01
CA SER A 2 30.52 11.18 2.41
C SER A 2 29.00 11.25 2.57
N VAL A 3 28.50 12.28 3.29
CA VAL A 3 27.03 12.47 3.45
C VAL A 3 26.35 12.60 2.09
N VAL A 4 26.99 13.31 1.14
CA VAL A 4 26.47 13.53 -0.21
C VAL A 4 26.34 12.23 -1.01
N ASP A 5 27.26 11.27 -0.81
CA ASP A 5 27.20 9.95 -1.49
C ASP A 5 26.00 9.10 -1.04
N ARG A 6 25.35 9.48 0.06
CA ARG A 6 24.19 8.79 0.63
C ARG A 6 22.85 9.42 0.24
N LEU A 7 22.87 10.51 -0.55
CA LEU A 7 21.68 11.03 -1.21
C LEU A 7 21.29 10.09 -2.37
N LYS A 8 20.09 9.51 -2.31
CA LYS A 8 19.61 8.58 -3.34
C LYS A 8 18.13 8.79 -3.62
N ARG A 9 17.72 8.43 -4.83
CA ARG A 9 16.32 8.41 -5.25
C ARG A 9 15.80 6.99 -5.18
N PRO A 10 14.93 6.66 -4.22
CA PRO A 10 14.23 5.39 -4.23
C PRO A 10 13.29 5.34 -5.45
N THR A 11 13.03 4.13 -5.95
CA THR A 11 12.22 3.91 -7.16
C THR A 11 10.74 4.25 -7.00
N SER A 12 10.28 4.57 -5.78
CA SER A 12 8.85 4.67 -5.46
C SER A 12 8.24 6.04 -5.68
N ASP A 13 8.98 7.15 -5.47
CA ASP A 13 8.41 8.51 -5.49
C ASP A 13 9.25 9.58 -6.21
N GLN A 14 10.39 9.21 -6.78
CA GLN A 14 11.34 10.08 -7.49
C GLN A 14 12.00 11.18 -6.62
N GLU A 15 11.72 11.25 -5.33
CA GLU A 15 12.31 12.20 -4.40
C GLU A 15 13.70 11.74 -3.94
N GLU A 16 14.57 12.67 -3.61
CA GLU A 16 15.87 12.36 -3.00
C GLU A 16 15.73 12.17 -1.50
N TYR A 17 16.33 11.12 -0.97
CA TYR A 17 16.40 10.81 0.44
C TYR A 17 17.82 10.73 0.92
N LEU A 18 18.11 11.28 2.09
CA LEU A 18 19.37 11.05 2.78
C LEU A 18 19.26 9.74 3.59
N TYR A 19 20.17 8.83 3.30
CA TYR A 19 20.31 7.57 4.04
C TYR A 19 21.14 7.81 5.29
N LEU A 20 20.52 7.72 6.47
CA LEU A 20 21.20 7.94 7.73
C LEU A 20 22.06 6.74 8.15
N SER A 21 23.21 7.04 8.73
CA SER A 21 24.10 6.07 9.34
C SER A 21 24.27 6.36 10.83
N SER A 22 24.14 5.34 11.67
CA SER A 22 24.40 5.50 13.10
C SER A 22 25.85 5.85 13.44
N GLN A 23 26.79 5.50 12.55
CA GLN A 23 28.22 5.78 12.76
C GLN A 23 28.58 7.26 12.55
N SER A 24 27.82 7.98 11.75
CA SER A 24 28.03 9.38 11.39
C SER A 24 26.84 10.27 11.74
N LEU A 25 25.99 9.85 12.68
CA LEU A 25 24.74 10.54 12.97
C LEU A 25 24.92 12.03 13.29
N GLY A 26 25.97 12.40 14.04
CA GLY A 26 26.26 13.80 14.35
C GLY A 26 26.55 14.63 13.10
N GLU A 27 27.42 14.14 12.21
CA GLU A 27 27.74 14.79 10.94
C GLU A 27 26.50 14.85 10.02
N ASP A 28 25.68 13.78 10.03
CA ASP A 28 24.43 13.74 9.27
C ASP A 28 23.45 14.81 9.77
N LEU A 29 23.29 14.97 11.07
CA LEU A 29 22.41 15.98 11.65
C LEU A 29 22.87 17.39 11.34
N ASP A 30 24.16 17.66 11.39
CA ASP A 30 24.73 18.97 11.01
C ASP A 30 24.47 19.26 9.53
N TYR A 31 24.65 18.26 8.66
CA TYR A 31 24.35 18.40 7.24
C TYR A 31 22.86 18.63 6.99
N ILE A 32 21.96 17.85 7.63
CA ILE A 32 20.51 17.98 7.53
C ILE A 32 20.06 19.38 7.93
N LYS A 33 20.54 19.88 9.06
CA LYS A 33 20.20 21.22 9.57
C LYS A 33 20.69 22.32 8.62
N THR A 34 21.95 22.22 8.16
CA THR A 34 22.57 23.21 7.29
C THR A 34 21.88 23.27 5.92
N ASN A 35 21.55 22.13 5.34
CA ASN A 35 20.98 22.04 3.99
C ASN A 35 19.45 21.88 3.99
N ARG A 36 18.82 21.87 5.16
CA ARG A 36 17.38 21.67 5.36
C ARG A 36 16.85 20.45 4.60
N VAL A 37 17.51 19.29 4.81
CA VAL A 37 17.08 18.03 4.18
C VAL A 37 15.79 17.55 4.81
N GLU A 38 14.71 17.47 4.02
CA GLU A 38 13.35 17.15 4.49
C GLU A 38 12.98 15.65 4.35
N ASN A 39 13.78 14.87 3.59
CA ASN A 39 13.46 13.48 3.30
C ASN A 39 14.56 12.56 3.83
N LEU A 40 14.22 11.66 4.75
CA LEU A 40 15.16 10.78 5.42
C LEU A 40 14.81 9.31 5.23
N MET A 41 15.83 8.47 5.13
CA MET A 41 15.68 7.02 5.07
C MET A 41 16.59 6.33 6.09
N LEU A 42 16.00 5.48 6.94
CA LEU A 42 16.69 4.65 7.91
C LEU A 42 16.67 3.20 7.42
N ILE A 43 17.82 2.65 7.06
CA ILE A 43 17.94 1.26 6.61
C ILE A 43 18.95 0.52 7.51
N PRO A 44 18.58 -0.61 8.09
CA PRO A 44 19.47 -1.42 8.91
C PRO A 44 20.39 -2.29 8.02
N ASN A 45 21.41 -1.68 7.45
CA ASN A 45 22.48 -2.40 6.74
C ASN A 45 23.82 -2.20 7.46
N SER A 46 24.91 -2.84 6.98
CA SER A 46 26.24 -2.80 7.64
C SER A 46 26.73 -1.40 7.99
N ASP A 47 26.42 -0.42 7.14
CA ASP A 47 26.85 0.98 7.28
C ASP A 47 25.66 1.92 7.59
N GLY A 48 24.49 1.36 7.93
CA GLY A 48 23.25 2.08 8.04
C GLY A 48 22.84 2.40 9.48
N PHE A 49 21.52 2.40 9.72
CA PHE A 49 20.91 2.79 10.97
C PHE A 49 20.75 1.60 11.92
N HIS A 50 21.35 1.67 13.11
CA HIS A 50 21.36 0.57 14.10
C HIS A 50 20.90 0.98 15.51
N LEU A 51 20.52 2.24 15.73
CA LEU A 51 20.04 2.69 17.04
C LEU A 51 18.68 2.09 17.37
N ASP A 52 18.41 1.93 18.65
CA ASP A 52 17.13 1.43 19.15
C ASP A 52 16.10 2.52 19.42
N ASN A 53 16.47 3.79 19.21
CA ASN A 53 15.59 4.95 19.33
C ASN A 53 15.78 5.90 18.14
N ILE A 54 14.87 6.85 18.01
CA ILE A 54 14.86 7.91 16.98
C ILE A 54 14.68 9.30 17.60
N ASP A 55 15.18 9.51 18.82
CA ASP A 55 15.01 10.76 19.58
C ASP A 55 15.72 11.95 18.92
N PHE A 56 16.75 11.70 18.10
CA PHE A 56 17.43 12.72 17.31
C PHE A 56 16.47 13.46 16.36
N LEU A 57 15.31 12.92 16.03
CA LEU A 57 14.31 13.60 15.21
C LEU A 57 13.81 14.90 15.84
N GLN A 58 13.88 15.03 17.17
CA GLN A 58 13.55 16.26 17.89
C GLN A 58 14.44 17.44 17.47
N GLU A 59 15.65 17.19 16.97
CA GLU A 59 16.58 18.19 16.50
C GLU A 59 16.28 18.69 15.07
N ILE A 60 15.42 17.97 14.33
CA ILE A 60 15.11 18.20 12.91
C ILE A 60 13.60 18.14 12.64
N PRO A 61 12.76 18.91 13.35
CA PRO A 61 11.29 18.83 13.31
C PRO A 61 10.68 19.23 11.96
N PHE A 62 11.48 19.74 11.04
CA PHE A 62 11.07 20.14 9.70
C PHE A 62 11.06 19.00 8.67
N VAL A 63 11.42 17.78 9.09
CA VAL A 63 11.36 16.59 8.21
C VAL A 63 9.94 16.33 7.76
N LYS A 64 9.77 16.10 6.45
CA LYS A 64 8.47 15.83 5.82
C LYS A 64 8.27 14.38 5.43
N ARG A 65 9.35 13.67 5.12
CA ARG A 65 9.28 12.27 4.67
C ARG A 65 10.26 11.41 5.44
N LEU A 66 9.76 10.37 6.07
CA LEU A 66 10.56 9.42 6.83
C LEU A 66 10.24 8.00 6.38
N GLN A 67 11.22 7.34 5.78
CA GLN A 67 11.13 5.92 5.45
C GLN A 67 12.05 5.14 6.38
N MET A 68 11.45 4.24 7.15
CA MET A 68 12.16 3.35 8.06
C MET A 68 12.03 1.93 7.53
N GLY A 69 13.01 1.42 6.85
CA GLY A 69 13.00 0.04 6.34
C GLY A 69 12.65 -0.98 7.42
N SER A 70 13.17 -2.18 7.35
CA SER A 70 12.96 -3.21 8.40
C SER A 70 13.75 -2.89 9.68
N CYS A 71 13.57 -1.69 10.23
CA CYS A 71 14.23 -1.20 11.46
C CYS A 71 13.62 -1.86 12.72
N SER A 72 13.59 -3.19 12.77
CA SER A 72 13.03 -3.96 13.90
C SER A 72 13.79 -3.74 15.23
N GLN A 73 15.00 -3.20 15.18
CA GLN A 73 15.79 -2.84 16.36
C GLN A 73 15.26 -1.59 17.07
N VAL A 74 14.53 -0.70 16.37
CA VAL A 74 13.95 0.50 17.00
C VAL A 74 12.85 0.08 17.98
N LYS A 75 13.00 0.52 19.23
CA LYS A 75 12.07 0.21 20.33
C LYS A 75 11.38 1.47 20.85
N HIS A 76 11.98 2.64 20.62
CA HIS A 76 11.55 3.92 21.14
C HIS A 76 11.23 4.85 19.98
N TYR A 77 9.95 5.21 19.83
CA TYR A 77 9.40 6.00 18.71
C TYR A 77 8.96 7.40 19.14
N GLU A 78 9.32 7.82 20.36
CA GLU A 78 8.91 9.10 20.95
C GLU A 78 9.36 10.30 20.11
N GLY A 79 10.49 10.17 19.41
CA GLY A 79 10.98 11.20 18.47
C GLY A 79 10.02 11.53 17.33
N LEU A 80 9.08 10.64 16.96
CA LEU A 80 8.07 10.94 15.94
C LEU A 80 7.17 12.11 16.33
N ALA A 81 6.88 12.30 17.62
CA ALA A 81 5.98 13.35 18.09
C ALA A 81 6.47 14.78 17.75
N SER A 82 7.76 14.94 17.49
CA SER A 82 8.33 16.24 17.10
C SER A 82 8.11 16.58 15.61
N LEU A 83 7.72 15.60 14.78
CA LEU A 83 7.60 15.77 13.34
C LEU A 83 6.20 16.24 12.92
N GLU A 84 5.74 17.37 13.44
CA GLU A 84 4.39 17.91 13.16
C GLU A 84 4.13 18.15 11.66
N ASN A 85 5.21 18.36 10.86
CA ASN A 85 5.11 18.60 9.42
C ASN A 85 5.26 17.32 8.58
N LEU A 86 5.28 16.13 9.19
CA LEU A 86 5.49 14.88 8.48
C LEU A 86 4.30 14.57 7.55
N GLU A 87 4.59 14.40 6.27
CA GLU A 87 3.64 14.10 5.20
C GLU A 87 3.64 12.62 4.82
N LEU A 88 4.81 11.96 4.92
CA LEU A 88 4.97 10.55 4.59
C LEU A 88 5.73 9.82 5.71
N LEU A 89 5.15 8.73 6.18
CA LEU A 89 5.78 7.80 7.10
C LEU A 89 5.66 6.36 6.58
N SER A 90 6.80 5.69 6.46
CA SER A 90 6.84 4.25 6.21
C SER A 90 7.66 3.58 7.31
N PHE A 91 7.06 2.65 8.05
CA PHE A 91 7.74 1.95 9.15
C PHE A 91 7.21 0.55 9.39
N SER A 92 8.03 -0.24 10.06
CA SER A 92 7.64 -1.55 10.56
C SER A 92 8.12 -1.68 12.00
N SER A 93 7.19 -1.67 12.94
CA SER A 93 7.51 -1.84 14.35
C SER A 93 7.42 -3.31 14.78
N ASN A 94 8.09 -3.62 15.88
CA ASN A 94 7.88 -4.88 16.56
C ASN A 94 6.48 -4.90 17.19
N GLU A 95 5.81 -6.05 17.25
CA GLU A 95 4.47 -6.21 17.82
C GLU A 95 4.32 -5.74 19.27
N LYS A 96 5.44 -5.67 20.01
CA LYS A 96 5.46 -5.23 21.42
C LYS A 96 5.77 -3.73 21.58
N THR A 97 6.17 -3.06 20.52
CA THR A 97 6.61 -1.66 20.57
C THR A 97 5.42 -0.73 20.42
N SER A 98 5.24 0.16 21.38
CA SER A 98 4.23 1.22 21.31
C SER A 98 4.68 2.32 20.35
N VAL A 99 3.78 2.71 19.44
CA VAL A 99 4.00 3.84 18.53
C VAL A 99 2.78 4.74 18.60
N ASP A 100 2.96 6.01 18.90
CA ASP A 100 1.90 7.00 18.93
C ASP A 100 2.00 7.94 17.72
N LEU A 101 0.98 7.91 16.85
CA LEU A 101 0.90 8.71 15.64
C LEU A 101 -0.03 9.92 15.80
N SER A 102 -0.60 10.14 16.99
CA SER A 102 -1.64 11.14 17.23
C SER A 102 -1.23 12.58 16.92
N GLN A 103 0.07 12.88 16.97
CA GLN A 103 0.60 14.22 16.67
C GLN A 103 0.85 14.48 15.19
N LEU A 104 0.82 13.43 14.35
CA LEU A 104 1.19 13.52 12.93
C LEU A 104 0.01 13.95 12.04
N GLN A 105 -0.61 15.09 12.36
CA GLN A 105 -1.86 15.53 11.72
C GLN A 105 -1.72 15.91 10.24
N ASN A 106 -0.49 16.18 9.76
CA ASN A 106 -0.21 16.48 8.36
C ASN A 106 0.07 15.24 7.51
N LEU A 107 0.05 14.05 8.12
CA LEU A 107 0.37 12.81 7.45
C LEU A 107 -0.67 12.50 6.35
N SER A 108 -0.19 12.40 5.11
CA SER A 108 -0.98 12.08 3.93
C SER A 108 -0.70 10.67 3.40
N HIS A 109 0.49 10.12 3.69
CA HIS A 109 0.91 8.79 3.26
C HIS A 109 1.45 8.00 4.45
N LEU A 110 0.85 6.83 4.71
CA LEU A 110 1.24 5.94 5.79
C LEU A 110 1.38 4.51 5.29
N ASP A 111 2.60 3.97 5.31
CA ASP A 111 2.86 2.55 5.08
C ASP A 111 3.38 1.91 6.38
N PHE A 112 2.71 0.88 6.87
CA PHE A 112 3.08 0.28 8.15
C PHE A 112 2.70 -1.19 8.28
N SER A 113 3.36 -1.90 9.21
CA SER A 113 2.90 -3.19 9.68
C SER A 113 1.99 -3.00 10.90
N TYR A 114 0.75 -3.48 10.80
CA TYR A 114 -0.23 -3.31 11.87
C TYR A 114 0.21 -4.02 13.16
N SER A 115 0.07 -3.31 14.26
CA SER A 115 0.18 -3.82 15.63
C SER A 115 -0.86 -3.12 16.51
N LYS A 116 -1.40 -3.83 17.51
CA LYS A 116 -2.32 -3.27 18.51
C LYS A 116 -1.67 -2.18 19.38
N GLN A 117 -0.36 -2.09 19.36
CA GLN A 117 0.41 -1.09 20.11
C GLN A 117 0.51 0.26 19.37
N ILE A 118 0.02 0.34 18.12
CA ILE A 118 -0.02 1.59 17.36
C ILE A 118 -1.28 2.37 17.76
N LYS A 119 -1.07 3.60 18.23
CA LYS A 119 -2.12 4.52 18.69
C LYS A 119 -2.26 5.69 17.71
N GLY A 120 -3.38 6.39 17.78
CA GLY A 120 -3.61 7.62 17.01
C GLY A 120 -3.99 7.41 15.55
N LEU A 121 -4.13 6.15 15.05
CA LEU A 121 -4.55 5.89 13.68
C LEU A 121 -5.90 6.51 13.33
N ASP A 122 -6.83 6.52 14.27
CA ASP A 122 -8.16 7.09 14.14
C ASP A 122 -8.19 8.63 14.08
N GLN A 123 -7.06 9.27 14.36
CA GLN A 123 -6.94 10.73 14.36
C GLN A 123 -6.34 11.28 13.05
N LEU A 124 -5.82 10.42 12.15
CA LEU A 124 -5.12 10.81 10.93
C LEU A 124 -6.09 11.12 9.77
N SER A 125 -6.85 12.22 9.87
CA SER A 125 -7.90 12.57 8.91
C SER A 125 -7.40 13.03 7.52
N ASN A 126 -6.11 13.31 7.37
CA ASN A 126 -5.51 13.79 6.12
C ASN A 126 -4.95 12.68 5.22
N LEU A 127 -5.05 11.41 5.62
CA LEU A 127 -4.52 10.30 4.86
C LEU A 127 -5.20 10.17 3.48
N THR A 128 -4.38 10.19 2.44
CA THR A 128 -4.75 9.94 1.05
C THR A 128 -4.26 8.57 0.56
N SER A 129 -3.20 8.04 1.18
CA SER A 129 -2.62 6.73 0.86
C SER A 129 -2.30 5.96 2.12
N ILE A 130 -2.77 4.72 2.19
CA ILE A 130 -2.45 3.77 3.27
C ILE A 130 -1.95 2.47 2.67
N GLY A 131 -0.78 2.01 3.15
CA GLY A 131 -0.29 0.65 3.00
C GLY A 131 -0.26 -0.06 4.35
N VAL A 132 -1.06 -1.10 4.53
CA VAL A 132 -1.09 -1.87 5.77
C VAL A 132 -0.64 -3.31 5.56
N GLY A 133 0.43 -3.67 6.24
CA GLY A 133 0.88 -5.06 6.34
C GLY A 133 0.41 -5.71 7.64
N ASN A 134 0.17 -7.02 7.63
CA ASN A 134 -0.24 -7.79 8.81
C ASN A 134 -1.52 -7.31 9.51
N GLY A 135 -2.38 -6.55 8.81
CA GLY A 135 -3.66 -6.11 9.34
C GLY A 135 -4.58 -7.27 9.75
N THR A 136 -5.44 -7.03 10.71
CA THR A 136 -6.45 -7.97 11.21
C THR A 136 -7.84 -7.36 11.10
N ASP A 137 -8.90 -8.16 11.26
CA ASP A 137 -10.28 -7.67 11.26
C ASP A 137 -10.50 -6.53 12.25
N GLU A 138 -9.76 -6.52 13.37
CA GLU A 138 -9.85 -5.45 14.37
C GLU A 138 -9.42 -4.09 13.81
N TYR A 139 -8.36 -4.05 12.97
CA TYR A 139 -7.95 -2.83 12.30
C TYR A 139 -8.94 -2.40 11.22
N PHE A 140 -9.48 -3.36 10.44
CA PHE A 140 -10.41 -3.07 9.35
C PHE A 140 -11.84 -2.82 9.83
N ARG A 141 -11.99 -2.13 10.97
CA ARG A 141 -13.30 -1.68 11.44
C ARG A 141 -13.74 -0.45 10.69
N ILE A 142 -15.03 -0.40 10.38
CA ILE A 142 -15.61 0.71 9.63
C ILE A 142 -15.41 2.06 10.36
N GLU A 143 -15.37 2.05 11.68
CA GLU A 143 -15.20 3.24 12.51
C GLU A 143 -13.84 3.92 12.26
N VAL A 144 -12.77 3.14 12.13
CA VAL A 144 -11.44 3.67 11.83
C VAL A 144 -11.42 4.29 10.43
N PHE A 145 -11.98 3.57 9.46
CA PHE A 145 -11.98 4.03 8.06
C PHE A 145 -12.88 5.23 7.79
N ARG A 146 -13.88 5.51 8.64
CA ARG A 146 -14.69 6.72 8.54
C ARG A 146 -13.89 8.01 8.63
N ASN A 147 -12.74 7.97 9.30
CA ASN A 147 -11.89 9.14 9.46
C ASN A 147 -11.00 9.41 8.23
N TYR A 148 -10.90 8.45 7.31
CA TYR A 148 -10.05 8.56 6.12
C TYR A 148 -10.83 9.01 4.88
N SER A 149 -11.62 10.07 5.00
CA SER A 149 -12.50 10.54 3.91
C SER A 149 -11.78 10.98 2.63
N LYS A 150 -10.46 11.26 2.72
CA LYS A 150 -9.60 11.64 1.58
C LYS A 150 -8.87 10.45 0.97
N LEU A 151 -9.10 9.23 1.46
CA LEU A 151 -8.34 8.05 1.05
C LEU A 151 -8.62 7.71 -0.41
N SER A 152 -7.59 7.78 -1.25
CA SER A 152 -7.63 7.43 -2.68
C SER A 152 -6.87 6.14 -3.00
N ARG A 153 -5.95 5.73 -2.13
CA ARG A 153 -5.15 4.52 -2.31
C ARG A 153 -5.08 3.67 -1.04
N LEU A 154 -5.39 2.38 -1.17
CA LEU A 154 -5.27 1.40 -0.09
C LEU A 154 -4.53 0.16 -0.57
N VAL A 155 -3.46 -0.20 0.13
CA VAL A 155 -2.72 -1.46 -0.07
C VAL A 155 -2.85 -2.31 1.17
N ILE A 156 -3.31 -3.55 1.00
CA ILE A 156 -3.47 -4.51 2.07
C ILE A 156 -2.57 -5.71 1.79
N GLY A 157 -1.53 -5.86 2.59
CA GLY A 157 -0.54 -6.92 2.42
C GLY A 157 -0.45 -7.87 3.62
N ARG A 158 -0.27 -9.17 3.37
CA ARG A 158 -0.06 -10.19 4.44
C ARG A 158 -1.08 -10.12 5.56
N SER A 159 -2.30 -9.72 5.26
CA SER A 159 -3.38 -9.43 6.21
C SER A 159 -4.41 -10.56 6.27
N ILE A 160 -5.30 -10.48 7.25
CA ILE A 160 -6.45 -11.37 7.43
C ILE A 160 -7.71 -10.52 7.35
N LEU A 161 -8.64 -10.88 6.47
CA LEU A 161 -9.93 -10.23 6.27
C LEU A 161 -11.02 -11.30 6.29
N ASN A 162 -11.59 -11.60 7.46
CA ASN A 162 -12.65 -12.61 7.58
C ASN A 162 -14.05 -12.00 7.40
N GLN A 163 -14.20 -10.69 7.49
CA GLN A 163 -15.49 -9.97 7.46
C GLN A 163 -15.78 -9.29 6.12
N GLY A 164 -15.10 -9.71 5.05
CA GLY A 164 -15.21 -9.05 3.75
C GLY A 164 -14.74 -7.60 3.76
N LEU A 165 -15.27 -6.79 2.85
CA LEU A 165 -14.81 -5.43 2.58
C LEU A 165 -15.83 -4.35 3.02
N ALA A 166 -16.68 -4.64 4.02
CA ALA A 166 -17.72 -3.72 4.47
C ALA A 166 -17.18 -2.34 4.92
N PHE A 167 -15.93 -2.30 5.40
CA PHE A 167 -15.26 -1.05 5.77
C PHE A 167 -15.07 -0.08 4.61
N LEU A 168 -15.05 -0.56 3.35
CA LEU A 168 -14.95 0.27 2.15
C LEU A 168 -16.14 1.20 1.95
N LYS A 169 -17.29 0.92 2.60
CA LYS A 169 -18.46 1.80 2.53
C LYS A 169 -18.17 3.23 2.99
N ALA A 170 -17.17 3.40 3.85
CA ALA A 170 -16.78 4.71 4.36
C ALA A 170 -15.88 5.52 3.40
N ASN A 171 -15.38 4.91 2.32
CA ASN A 171 -14.34 5.46 1.46
C ASN A 171 -14.73 5.46 -0.02
N SER A 172 -15.83 6.13 -0.36
CA SER A 172 -16.34 6.21 -1.73
C SER A 172 -15.42 6.93 -2.73
N SER A 173 -14.35 7.55 -2.26
CA SER A 173 -13.30 8.21 -3.08
C SER A 173 -12.11 7.30 -3.40
N LEU A 174 -12.11 6.06 -2.95
CA LEU A 174 -10.99 5.15 -3.17
C LEU A 174 -10.88 4.78 -4.65
N GLU A 175 -9.74 5.12 -5.25
CA GLU A 175 -9.44 4.86 -6.67
C GLU A 175 -8.52 3.67 -6.89
N ASN A 176 -7.66 3.34 -5.92
CA ASN A 176 -6.65 2.29 -6.05
C ASN A 176 -6.74 1.33 -4.87
N LEU A 177 -6.98 0.04 -5.16
CA LEU A 177 -7.08 -1.01 -4.15
C LEU A 177 -6.17 -2.19 -4.52
N ASP A 178 -5.24 -2.51 -3.64
CA ASP A 178 -4.26 -3.58 -3.84
C ASP A 178 -4.33 -4.61 -2.70
N PHE A 179 -4.47 -5.89 -3.04
CA PHE A 179 -4.31 -7.02 -2.12
C PHE A 179 -3.07 -7.82 -2.49
N THR A 180 -2.14 -8.01 -1.54
CA THR A 180 -0.89 -8.70 -1.81
C THR A 180 -0.55 -9.73 -0.73
N HIS A 181 -0.24 -10.97 -1.15
CA HIS A 181 0.20 -12.03 -0.24
C HIS A 181 -0.74 -12.26 0.96
N MET A 182 -2.06 -12.21 0.74
CA MET A 182 -3.02 -12.39 1.82
C MET A 182 -2.79 -13.74 2.53
N LYS A 183 -2.78 -13.72 3.88
CA LYS A 183 -2.44 -14.90 4.70
C LYS A 183 -3.49 -16.00 4.62
N ARG A 184 -4.76 -15.61 4.37
CA ARG A 184 -5.92 -16.49 4.25
C ARG A 184 -6.74 -16.08 3.03
N GLY A 185 -7.72 -16.90 2.65
CA GLY A 185 -8.76 -16.48 1.74
C GLY A 185 -9.49 -15.26 2.29
N PHE A 186 -10.01 -14.44 1.40
CA PHE A 186 -10.86 -13.30 1.75
C PHE A 186 -12.00 -13.16 0.73
N ASP A 187 -13.05 -12.46 1.16
CA ASP A 187 -14.25 -12.24 0.35
C ASP A 187 -14.22 -10.82 -0.23
N LEU A 188 -14.56 -10.68 -1.50
CA LEU A 188 -14.74 -9.40 -2.16
C LEU A 188 -16.10 -8.76 -1.87
N GLU A 189 -16.99 -9.41 -1.09
CA GLU A 189 -18.24 -8.77 -0.68
C GLU A 189 -17.98 -7.41 -0.04
N GLY A 190 -18.64 -6.37 -0.54
CA GLY A 190 -18.42 -4.96 -0.17
C GLY A 190 -17.59 -4.19 -1.20
N ILE A 191 -16.92 -4.83 -2.18
CA ILE A 191 -16.17 -4.12 -3.21
C ILE A 191 -17.09 -3.24 -4.08
N GLN A 192 -18.37 -3.62 -4.20
CA GLN A 192 -19.37 -2.87 -4.96
C GLN A 192 -19.65 -1.46 -4.40
N TYR A 193 -19.24 -1.17 -3.16
CA TYR A 193 -19.27 0.21 -2.65
C TYR A 193 -18.35 1.15 -3.43
N LEU A 194 -17.38 0.58 -4.17
CA LEU A 194 -16.41 1.32 -4.96
C LEU A 194 -16.72 1.32 -6.46
N ARG A 195 -17.90 0.88 -6.87
CA ARG A 195 -18.26 0.70 -8.30
C ARG A 195 -18.07 1.95 -9.15
N ASP A 196 -18.25 3.14 -8.56
CA ASP A 196 -18.20 4.43 -9.23
C ASP A 196 -16.85 5.16 -9.03
N SER A 197 -15.97 4.66 -8.16
CA SER A 197 -14.70 5.32 -7.83
C SER A 197 -13.47 4.50 -8.19
N LEU A 198 -13.52 3.16 -8.10
CA LEU A 198 -12.33 2.34 -8.25
C LEU A 198 -11.87 2.29 -9.71
N LYS A 199 -10.64 2.78 -9.93
CA LYS A 199 -9.96 2.77 -11.23
C LYS A 199 -8.96 1.62 -11.34
N ARG A 200 -8.36 1.21 -10.23
CA ARG A 200 -7.33 0.18 -10.23
C ARG A 200 -7.58 -0.86 -9.14
N LEU A 201 -7.67 -2.12 -9.56
CA LEU A 201 -7.71 -3.28 -8.68
C LEU A 201 -6.52 -4.19 -8.97
N ARG A 202 -5.75 -4.52 -7.96
CA ARG A 202 -4.65 -5.48 -8.04
C ARG A 202 -4.79 -6.53 -6.96
N ILE A 203 -4.75 -7.81 -7.36
CA ILE A 203 -4.75 -8.95 -6.44
C ILE A 203 -3.57 -9.84 -6.82
N MET A 204 -2.58 -9.93 -5.92
CA MET A 204 -1.34 -10.65 -6.15
C MET A 204 -1.05 -11.67 -5.06
N SER A 205 -0.60 -12.86 -5.46
CA SER A 205 -0.17 -13.93 -4.55
C SER A 205 -1.20 -14.23 -3.44
N SER A 206 -2.49 -14.24 -3.83
CA SER A 206 -3.65 -14.42 -2.93
C SER A 206 -4.54 -15.52 -3.50
N LYS A 207 -4.27 -16.77 -3.11
CA LYS A 207 -4.77 -17.97 -3.78
C LYS A 207 -6.26 -18.27 -3.59
N LYS A 208 -6.92 -17.66 -2.61
CA LYS A 208 -8.34 -17.86 -2.35
C LYS A 208 -9.02 -16.50 -2.19
N VAL A 209 -9.87 -16.17 -3.16
CA VAL A 209 -10.69 -14.96 -3.15
C VAL A 209 -12.12 -15.37 -3.48
N ASP A 210 -12.99 -15.26 -2.51
CA ASP A 210 -14.40 -15.58 -2.68
C ASP A 210 -15.10 -14.38 -3.36
N ASN A 211 -16.21 -14.66 -4.06
CA ASN A 211 -16.99 -13.66 -4.78
C ASN A 211 -16.20 -12.82 -5.81
N ILE A 212 -15.18 -13.41 -6.45
CA ILE A 212 -14.35 -12.71 -7.45
C ILE A 212 -15.17 -12.15 -8.62
N GLN A 213 -16.33 -12.70 -8.94
CA GLN A 213 -17.24 -12.21 -9.99
C GLN A 213 -17.77 -10.80 -9.71
N LEU A 214 -17.75 -10.32 -8.46
CA LEU A 214 -18.16 -8.95 -8.10
C LEU A 214 -17.30 -7.87 -8.75
N ILE A 215 -16.13 -8.21 -9.30
CA ILE A 215 -15.36 -7.26 -10.09
C ILE A 215 -16.15 -6.71 -11.29
N SER A 216 -17.13 -7.47 -11.80
CA SER A 216 -17.99 -7.03 -12.90
C SER A 216 -18.85 -5.81 -12.58
N GLU A 217 -19.00 -5.48 -11.29
CA GLU A 217 -19.75 -4.30 -10.85
C GLU A 217 -18.90 -3.01 -10.81
N LEU A 218 -17.59 -3.12 -11.04
CA LEU A 218 -16.65 -1.99 -10.98
C LEU A 218 -16.61 -1.23 -12.31
N HIS A 219 -17.64 -0.48 -12.62
CA HIS A 219 -17.86 0.10 -13.96
C HIS A 219 -16.79 1.11 -14.39
N ASN A 220 -16.11 1.74 -13.41
CA ASN A 220 -15.04 2.70 -13.67
C ASN A 220 -13.64 2.09 -13.64
N LEU A 221 -13.54 0.75 -13.57
CA LEU A 221 -12.25 0.09 -13.52
C LEU A 221 -11.50 0.23 -14.83
N GLU A 222 -10.30 0.81 -14.74
CA GLU A 222 -9.36 1.03 -15.85
C GLU A 222 -8.26 -0.04 -15.86
N TRP A 223 -7.83 -0.51 -14.69
CA TRP A 223 -6.72 -1.45 -14.51
C TRP A 223 -7.10 -2.64 -13.65
N LEU A 224 -7.03 -3.84 -14.23
CA LEU A 224 -7.19 -5.09 -13.50
C LEU A 224 -5.92 -5.93 -13.57
N ILE A 225 -5.34 -6.23 -12.42
CA ILE A 225 -4.13 -7.06 -12.31
C ILE A 225 -4.43 -8.23 -11.37
N LEU A 226 -4.46 -9.43 -11.91
CA LEU A 226 -4.52 -10.68 -11.16
C LEU A 226 -3.25 -11.47 -11.45
N SER A 227 -2.42 -11.72 -10.43
CA SER A 227 -1.17 -12.46 -10.58
C SER A 227 -0.99 -13.46 -9.45
N ASP A 228 -0.77 -14.72 -9.82
CA ASP A 228 -0.65 -15.82 -8.85
C ASP A 228 -1.79 -15.82 -7.80
N SER A 229 -2.99 -15.54 -8.30
CA SER A 229 -4.20 -15.36 -7.52
C SER A 229 -5.27 -16.38 -7.96
N VAL A 230 -6.54 -15.96 -7.98
CA VAL A 230 -7.64 -16.84 -8.36
C VAL A 230 -7.91 -16.81 -9.87
N PRO A 231 -8.41 -17.88 -10.46
CA PRO A 231 -8.95 -17.85 -11.80
C PRO A 231 -10.31 -17.15 -11.83
N LEU A 232 -10.69 -16.66 -13.01
CA LEU A 232 -12.03 -16.18 -13.37
C LEU A 232 -12.78 -17.28 -14.11
N GLU A 233 -14.06 -17.42 -13.87
CA GLU A 233 -14.88 -18.43 -14.56
C GLU A 233 -14.84 -18.24 -16.08
N SER A 234 -15.04 -17.01 -16.54
CA SER A 234 -15.10 -16.66 -17.95
C SER A 234 -14.61 -15.25 -18.22
N SER A 235 -14.12 -15.00 -19.42
CA SER A 235 -13.79 -13.65 -19.91
C SER A 235 -15.01 -12.71 -19.95
N ARG A 236 -16.22 -13.26 -19.95
CA ARG A 236 -17.47 -12.50 -19.96
C ARG A 236 -17.65 -11.62 -18.72
N VAL A 237 -17.04 -11.98 -17.59
CA VAL A 237 -17.07 -11.15 -16.37
C VAL A 237 -16.50 -9.75 -16.61
N LEU A 238 -15.68 -9.57 -17.65
CA LEU A 238 -15.08 -8.31 -18.03
C LEU A 238 -15.92 -7.46 -18.99
N GLU A 239 -17.06 -7.97 -19.52
CA GLU A 239 -17.89 -7.26 -20.51
C GLU A 239 -18.50 -5.98 -19.94
N SER A 240 -18.79 -5.94 -18.64
CA SER A 240 -19.33 -4.76 -17.96
C SER A 240 -18.28 -3.68 -17.69
N LEU A 241 -16.98 -4.02 -17.71
CA LEU A 241 -15.87 -3.12 -17.41
C LEU A 241 -15.50 -2.26 -18.64
N ARG A 242 -16.39 -1.36 -19.03
CA ARG A 242 -16.28 -0.60 -20.30
C ARG A 242 -15.04 0.28 -20.37
N ASN A 243 -14.55 0.76 -19.21
CA ASN A 243 -13.40 1.64 -19.10
C ASN A 243 -12.06 0.89 -18.98
N LEU A 244 -12.07 -0.46 -19.04
CA LEU A 244 -10.86 -1.26 -18.84
C LEU A 244 -9.85 -1.01 -19.96
N GLU A 245 -8.71 -0.42 -19.59
CA GLU A 245 -7.58 -0.11 -20.47
C GLU A 245 -6.40 -1.05 -20.28
N ALA A 246 -6.30 -1.69 -19.11
CA ALA A 246 -5.20 -2.59 -18.79
C ALA A 246 -5.67 -3.86 -18.10
N LEU A 247 -5.27 -5.00 -18.65
CA LEU A 247 -5.57 -6.32 -18.11
C LEU A 247 -4.30 -7.15 -17.99
N THR A 248 -4.03 -7.65 -16.78
CA THR A 248 -2.94 -8.60 -16.53
C THR A 248 -3.49 -9.83 -15.83
N LEU A 249 -3.33 -11.00 -16.46
CA LEU A 249 -3.60 -12.31 -15.85
C LEU A 249 -2.32 -13.16 -15.95
N ARG A 250 -1.70 -13.45 -14.81
CA ARG A 250 -0.42 -14.20 -14.76
C ARG A 250 -0.44 -15.31 -13.73
N GLY A 251 0.48 -16.25 -13.87
CA GLY A 251 0.65 -17.39 -12.97
C GLY A 251 -0.58 -18.28 -12.93
N SER A 252 -1.19 -18.49 -11.76
CA SER A 252 -2.40 -19.27 -11.59
C SER A 252 -3.69 -18.55 -12.04
N SER A 253 -3.64 -17.22 -12.21
CA SER A 253 -4.80 -16.44 -12.66
C SER A 253 -5.05 -16.65 -14.15
N CYS A 254 -6.24 -17.14 -14.50
CA CYS A 254 -6.64 -17.49 -15.87
C CYS A 254 -8.17 -17.43 -16.00
N PHE A 255 -8.70 -17.68 -17.19
CA PHE A 255 -10.13 -17.98 -17.39
C PHE A 255 -10.32 -19.49 -17.43
N ILE A 256 -11.25 -20.00 -16.62
CA ILE A 256 -11.48 -21.45 -16.45
C ILE A 256 -12.08 -22.06 -17.72
N ASP A 257 -13.06 -21.38 -18.32
CA ASP A 257 -13.71 -21.84 -19.55
C ASP A 257 -12.82 -21.73 -20.79
N GLY A 258 -11.71 -21.01 -20.68
CA GLY A 258 -10.76 -20.77 -21.78
C GLY A 258 -11.33 -19.93 -22.93
N ASP A 259 -12.57 -19.44 -22.85
CA ASP A 259 -13.20 -18.67 -23.93
C ASP A 259 -12.76 -17.20 -23.89
N LEU A 260 -11.90 -16.80 -24.81
CA LEU A 260 -11.39 -15.42 -24.95
C LEU A 260 -12.14 -14.60 -26.01
N ARG A 261 -13.14 -15.17 -26.68
CA ARG A 261 -13.82 -14.49 -27.80
C ARG A 261 -14.45 -13.15 -27.41
N ALA A 262 -15.03 -13.04 -26.22
CA ALA A 262 -15.58 -11.78 -25.70
C ALA A 262 -14.49 -10.72 -25.51
N LEU A 263 -13.31 -11.15 -25.04
CA LEU A 263 -12.17 -10.29 -24.80
C LEU A 263 -11.50 -9.83 -26.11
N GLU A 264 -11.39 -10.72 -27.09
CA GLU A 264 -10.84 -10.39 -28.42
C GLU A 264 -11.63 -9.28 -29.12
N LYS A 265 -12.97 -9.24 -28.96
CA LYS A 265 -13.80 -8.15 -29.49
C LYS A 265 -13.43 -6.77 -28.90
N ARG A 266 -12.77 -6.75 -27.74
CA ARG A 266 -12.36 -5.54 -27.03
C ARG A 266 -10.85 -5.29 -27.10
N ARG A 267 -10.14 -6.11 -27.88
CA ARG A 267 -8.68 -6.10 -27.97
C ARG A 267 -8.11 -4.70 -28.25
N GLU A 268 -8.73 -3.96 -29.14
CA GLU A 268 -8.28 -2.60 -29.52
C GLU A 268 -8.50 -1.55 -28.42
N SER A 269 -9.51 -1.74 -27.56
CA SER A 269 -9.78 -0.83 -26.45
C SER A 269 -8.87 -1.07 -25.23
N ILE A 270 -8.26 -2.25 -25.12
CA ILE A 270 -7.36 -2.59 -24.01
C ILE A 270 -5.92 -2.32 -24.43
N LYS A 271 -5.37 -1.19 -24.01
CA LYS A 271 -4.02 -0.71 -24.34
C LYS A 271 -2.90 -1.63 -23.84
N TYR A 272 -3.07 -2.17 -22.62
CA TYR A 272 -2.10 -3.05 -21.96
C TYR A 272 -2.72 -4.42 -21.71
N TYR A 273 -2.39 -5.37 -22.57
CA TYR A 273 -2.93 -6.70 -22.56
C TYR A 273 -1.82 -7.71 -22.24
N ASN A 274 -1.85 -8.31 -21.06
CA ASN A 274 -0.84 -9.25 -20.61
C ASN A 274 -1.50 -10.49 -19.97
N ILE A 275 -1.89 -11.42 -20.82
CA ILE A 275 -2.48 -12.69 -20.40
C ILE A 275 -1.47 -13.80 -20.68
N ALA A 276 -1.09 -14.55 -19.64
CA ALA A 276 -0.26 -15.72 -19.81
C ALA A 276 -1.00 -16.79 -20.63
N TYR A 277 -0.35 -17.29 -21.68
CA TYR A 277 -0.89 -18.33 -22.51
C TYR A 277 -1.28 -19.59 -21.70
N LYS A 278 -2.42 -20.17 -22.04
CA LYS A 278 -2.88 -21.46 -21.54
C LYS A 278 -3.33 -22.31 -22.72
N SER A 279 -3.01 -23.60 -22.68
CA SER A 279 -3.29 -24.54 -23.80
C SER A 279 -4.78 -24.72 -24.12
N HIS A 280 -5.67 -24.43 -23.14
CA HIS A 280 -7.13 -24.54 -23.32
C HIS A 280 -7.79 -23.25 -23.82
N TYR A 281 -7.03 -22.17 -24.08
CA TYR A 281 -7.60 -20.91 -24.53
C TYR A 281 -8.07 -20.95 -25.99
N VAL A 282 -9.29 -20.45 -26.23
CA VAL A 282 -9.92 -20.31 -27.53
C VAL A 282 -10.11 -18.84 -27.86
N TYR A 283 -9.57 -18.40 -28.98
CA TYR A 283 -9.53 -16.99 -29.43
C TYR A 283 -10.53 -16.65 -30.54
N LYS A 284 -11.15 -17.65 -31.20
CA LYS A 284 -12.02 -17.46 -32.37
C LYS A 284 -13.43 -18.03 -32.16
#